data_404b8ad3a9b203ca8ac72a154c75ac5e
#
_entry.id   404b8ad3a9b203ca8ac72a154c75ac5e
#
_cell.length_a   1.000
_cell.length_b   1.000
_cell.length_c   1.000
_cell.angle_alpha   90.00
_cell.angle_beta   90.00
_cell.angle_gamma   90.00
#
_symmetry.space_group_name_H-M   'P 1'
#
loop_
_entity.id
_entity.type
_entity.pdbx_description
1 polymer ?
#
loop_
_entity_poly.entity_id
_entity_poly.type
_entity_poly.pdbx_seq_one_letter_code
_entity_poly.pdbx_strand_id
1 'polypeptide(L)'
;MFAEIKQNVSRNLSNLPGWRTKRHIVVIESDDWGSIRMSSKESFHKLKQARIDVDKNHYNTNDALESNSDLEMLMEVLSKHKDATRRNPVITGVNVVANPNFEKIRENGFTQYVYEAYIETCKKYPQHDKVHD
;
A
#
# COMPACT_ATOMS: atom_id res chain seq x y z
N MET A 1 -11.74 18.83 -25.23
CA MET A 1 -10.94 20.06 -25.40
C MET A 1 -11.37 21.21 -24.49
N PHE A 2 -12.58 21.81 -24.61
CA PHE A 2 -13.02 22.92 -23.72
C PHE A 2 -13.13 22.52 -22.24
N ALA A 3 -13.63 21.33 -21.93
CA ALA A 3 -13.74 20.83 -20.55
C ALA A 3 -12.37 20.62 -19.89
N GLU A 4 -11.40 20.11 -20.63
CA GLU A 4 -10.02 19.91 -20.15
C GLU A 4 -9.31 21.25 -19.90
N ILE A 5 -9.50 22.22 -20.80
CA ILE A 5 -8.95 23.56 -20.61
C ILE A 5 -9.54 24.20 -19.36
N LYS A 6 -10.85 24.14 -19.17
CA LYS A 6 -11.52 24.66 -17.96
C LYS A 6 -11.01 23.99 -16.69
N GLN A 7 -10.82 22.67 -16.71
CA GLN A 7 -10.30 21.92 -15.58
C GLN A 7 -8.86 22.29 -15.25
N ASN A 8 -7.99 22.43 -16.27
CA ASN A 8 -6.61 22.82 -16.09
C ASN A 8 -6.50 24.27 -15.57
N VAL A 9 -7.29 25.20 -16.10
CA VAL A 9 -7.34 26.57 -15.61
C VAL A 9 -7.83 26.61 -14.16
N SER A 10 -8.88 25.89 -13.80
CA SER A 10 -9.39 25.82 -12.43
C SER A 10 -8.34 25.28 -11.46
N ARG A 11 -7.63 24.19 -11.82
CA ARG A 11 -6.53 23.62 -10.99
C ARG A 11 -5.39 24.61 -10.80
N ASN A 12 -4.99 25.31 -11.86
CA ASN A 12 -3.90 26.30 -11.75
C ASN A 12 -4.32 27.51 -10.90
N LEU A 13 -5.56 27.97 -11.01
CA LEU A 13 -6.09 29.07 -10.21
C LEU A 13 -6.22 28.71 -8.72
N SER A 14 -6.64 27.48 -8.42
CA SER A 14 -6.74 27.02 -7.02
C SER A 14 -5.39 26.91 -6.33
N ASN A 15 -4.32 26.73 -7.07
CA ASN A 15 -2.94 26.67 -6.54
C ASN A 15 -2.26 28.06 -6.38
N LEU A 16 -2.91 29.16 -6.87
CA LEU A 16 -2.32 30.50 -6.78
C LEU A 16 -2.12 30.99 -5.35
N PRO A 17 -3.05 30.77 -4.39
CA PRO A 17 -2.86 31.20 -2.99
C PRO A 17 -2.02 30.21 -2.18
N GLY A 18 -1.59 29.08 -2.76
CA GLY A 18 -0.83 28.04 -2.07
C GLY A 18 0.61 28.45 -1.73
N TRP A 19 1.24 27.67 -0.87
CA TRP A 19 2.65 27.80 -0.57
C TRP A 19 3.50 27.60 -1.83
N ARG A 20 4.55 28.38 -1.99
CA ARG A 20 5.43 28.35 -3.14
C ARG A 20 6.89 28.17 -2.74
N THR A 21 7.60 27.39 -3.53
CA THR A 21 9.04 27.19 -3.36
C THR A 21 9.75 27.22 -4.72
N LYS A 22 11.00 27.67 -4.72
CA LYS A 22 11.90 27.52 -5.88
C LYS A 22 12.60 26.17 -5.91
N ARG A 23 12.39 25.34 -4.90
CA ARG A 23 12.97 23.99 -4.81
C ARG A 23 12.13 23.02 -5.62
N HIS A 24 12.78 22.12 -6.35
CA HIS A 24 12.15 20.93 -6.90
C HIS A 24 12.08 19.90 -5.78
N ILE A 25 10.88 19.53 -5.39
CA ILE A 25 10.62 18.59 -4.31
C ILE A 25 9.90 17.37 -4.90
N VAL A 26 10.46 16.19 -4.66
CA VAL A 26 9.81 14.91 -4.96
C VAL A 26 9.50 14.27 -3.62
N VAL A 27 8.24 13.89 -3.42
CA VAL A 27 7.77 13.14 -2.25
C VAL A 27 7.41 11.75 -2.74
N ILE A 28 7.94 10.73 -2.07
CA ILE A 28 7.65 9.33 -2.36
C ILE A 28 6.94 8.78 -1.14
N GLU A 29 5.65 8.51 -1.28
CA GLU A 29 4.81 7.90 -0.25
C GLU A 29 4.24 6.60 -0.79
N SER A 30 4.15 5.59 0.06
CA SER A 30 3.52 4.32 -0.21
C SER A 30 2.69 3.92 0.99
N ASP A 31 1.43 3.58 0.77
CA ASP A 31 0.47 3.21 1.79
C ASP A 31 0.16 1.71 1.79
N ASP A 32 -0.65 1.31 2.75
CA ASP A 32 -1.14 -0.07 2.95
C ASP A 32 -0.04 -1.14 3.19
N TRP A 33 1.16 -0.73 3.60
CA TRP A 33 2.23 -1.66 3.95
C TRP A 33 1.77 -2.60 5.07
N GLY A 34 2.08 -3.89 4.91
CA GLY A 34 1.67 -4.92 5.85
C GLY A 34 0.21 -5.35 5.76
N SER A 35 -0.52 -4.89 4.74
CA SER A 35 -1.94 -5.20 4.55
C SER A 35 -2.14 -6.60 3.96
N ILE A 36 -3.04 -7.39 4.57
CA ILE A 36 -3.51 -8.66 4.01
C ILE A 36 -4.97 -8.50 3.58
N ARG A 37 -5.21 -8.41 2.27
CA ARG A 37 -6.54 -8.20 1.70
C ARG A 37 -7.35 -9.48 1.54
N MET A 38 -6.68 -10.62 1.41
CA MET A 38 -7.31 -11.90 1.13
C MET A 38 -6.70 -12.98 2.01
N SER A 39 -7.53 -13.87 2.57
CA SER A 39 -7.07 -14.93 3.47
C SER A 39 -6.21 -15.98 2.76
N SER A 40 -6.44 -16.23 1.47
CA SER A 40 -5.67 -17.18 0.66
C SER A 40 -6.03 -17.08 -0.82
N LYS A 41 -5.18 -17.65 -1.69
CA LYS A 41 -5.49 -17.85 -3.11
C LYS A 41 -6.73 -18.73 -3.32
N GLU A 42 -6.95 -19.70 -2.44
CA GLU A 42 -8.15 -20.55 -2.49
C GLU A 42 -9.42 -19.73 -2.24
N SER A 43 -9.39 -18.81 -1.27
CA SER A 43 -10.50 -17.89 -1.01
C SER A 43 -10.79 -17.01 -2.21
N PHE A 44 -9.76 -16.48 -2.87
CA PHE A 44 -9.89 -15.73 -4.12
C PHE A 44 -10.62 -16.55 -5.20
N HIS A 45 -10.20 -17.80 -5.43
CA HIS A 45 -10.84 -18.67 -6.42
C HIS A 45 -12.28 -18.99 -6.07
N LYS A 46 -12.60 -19.26 -4.81
CA LYS A 46 -13.98 -19.51 -4.34
C LYS A 46 -14.88 -18.30 -4.58
N LEU A 47 -14.40 -17.10 -4.25
CA LEU A 47 -15.15 -15.86 -4.49
C LEU A 47 -15.41 -15.64 -5.99
N LYS A 48 -14.41 -15.89 -6.83
CA LYS A 48 -14.56 -15.81 -8.29
C LYS A 48 -15.57 -16.83 -8.83
N GLN A 49 -15.52 -18.07 -8.34
CA GLN A 49 -16.52 -19.11 -8.70
C GLN A 49 -17.93 -18.73 -8.26
N ALA A 50 -18.06 -18.03 -7.11
CA ALA A 50 -19.31 -17.47 -6.63
C ALA A 50 -19.77 -16.21 -7.42
N ARG A 51 -19.09 -15.87 -8.51
CA ARG A 51 -19.36 -14.70 -9.36
C ARG A 51 -19.23 -13.35 -8.64
N ILE A 52 -18.39 -13.30 -7.62
CA ILE A 52 -17.98 -12.04 -6.97
C ILE A 52 -16.82 -11.47 -7.76
N ASP A 53 -16.93 -10.21 -8.17
CA ASP A 53 -15.97 -9.52 -9.05
C ASP A 53 -14.66 -9.17 -8.35
N VAL A 54 -14.00 -10.15 -7.76
CA VAL A 54 -12.72 -9.95 -7.04
C VAL A 54 -11.54 -9.67 -7.97
N ASP A 55 -11.61 -10.12 -9.23
CA ASP A 55 -10.57 -9.99 -10.24
C ASP A 55 -10.62 -8.69 -11.06
N LYS A 56 -11.66 -7.90 -10.91
CA LYS A 56 -11.75 -6.57 -11.52
C LYS A 56 -10.80 -5.56 -10.89
N ASN A 57 -10.42 -5.79 -9.65
CA ASN A 57 -9.47 -4.95 -8.94
C ASN A 57 -8.08 -5.62 -8.97
N HIS A 58 -7.11 -4.94 -9.57
CA HIS A 58 -5.75 -5.45 -9.69
C HIS A 58 -5.05 -5.63 -8.32
N TYR A 59 -5.43 -4.88 -7.29
CA TYR A 59 -4.94 -5.09 -5.93
C TYR A 59 -5.36 -6.47 -5.39
N ASN A 60 -6.60 -6.89 -5.61
CA ASN A 60 -7.03 -8.23 -5.17
C ASN A 60 -6.33 -9.36 -5.91
N THR A 61 -5.84 -9.09 -7.13
CA THR A 61 -5.21 -10.09 -8.00
C THR A 61 -3.71 -10.21 -7.75
N ASN A 62 -3.04 -9.08 -7.51
CA ASN A 62 -1.59 -8.99 -7.55
C ASN A 62 -0.97 -8.56 -6.20
N ASP A 63 -1.79 -8.03 -5.27
CA ASP A 63 -1.30 -7.55 -4.00
C ASP A 63 -0.76 -8.71 -3.15
N ALA A 64 0.36 -8.48 -2.53
CA ALA A 64 1.03 -9.44 -1.66
C ALA A 64 1.67 -8.69 -0.49
N LEU A 65 1.81 -9.39 0.63
CA LEU A 65 2.59 -8.86 1.73
C LEU A 65 4.05 -8.70 1.26
N GLU A 66 4.62 -7.53 1.47
CA GLU A 66 6.00 -7.24 1.13
C GLU A 66 6.95 -8.19 1.88
N SER A 67 7.93 -8.73 1.17
CA SER A 67 8.95 -9.58 1.75
C SER A 67 10.21 -8.80 2.13
N ASN A 68 11.02 -9.38 2.99
CA ASN A 68 12.33 -8.82 3.33
C ASN A 68 13.20 -8.58 2.07
N SER A 69 13.09 -9.46 1.06
CA SER A 69 13.80 -9.31 -0.21
C SER A 69 13.25 -8.16 -1.07
N ASP A 70 11.95 -7.89 -1.03
CA ASP A 70 11.36 -6.73 -1.73
C ASP A 70 11.91 -5.43 -1.15
N LEU A 71 12.05 -5.35 0.18
CA LEU A 71 12.64 -4.20 0.85
C LEU A 71 14.11 -4.03 0.51
N GLU A 72 14.88 -5.10 0.50
CA GLU A 72 16.30 -5.07 0.12
C GLU A 72 16.47 -4.54 -1.32
N MET A 73 15.65 -5.03 -2.26
CA MET A 73 15.67 -4.55 -3.64
C MET A 73 15.26 -3.08 -3.75
N LEU A 74 14.23 -2.66 -3.00
CA LEU A 74 13.80 -1.26 -2.98
C LEU A 74 14.92 -0.36 -2.46
N MET A 75 15.55 -0.71 -1.36
CA MET A 75 16.65 0.07 -0.77
C MET A 75 17.88 0.09 -1.70
N GLU A 76 18.16 -1.01 -2.40
CA GLU A 76 19.21 -1.04 -3.42
C GLU A 76 18.94 -0.04 -4.54
N VAL A 77 17.70 0.03 -5.05
CA VAL A 77 17.33 1.00 -6.08
C VAL A 77 17.45 2.42 -5.56
N LEU A 78 16.90 2.72 -4.38
CA LEU A 78 16.96 4.06 -3.79
C LEU A 78 18.41 4.51 -3.54
N SER A 79 19.29 3.62 -3.12
CA SER A 79 20.70 3.93 -2.87
C SER A 79 21.50 4.36 -4.09
N LYS A 80 21.03 3.99 -5.30
CA LYS A 80 21.66 4.36 -6.59
C LYS A 80 21.38 5.80 -7.00
N HIS A 81 20.41 6.45 -6.38
CA HIS A 81 20.00 7.81 -6.72
C HIS A 81 20.38 8.79 -5.63
N LYS A 82 20.67 10.03 -6.03
CA LYS A 82 21.01 11.09 -5.10
C LYS A 82 20.43 12.42 -5.58
N ASP A 83 20.01 13.24 -4.62
CA ASP A 83 19.58 14.61 -4.88
C ASP A 83 20.78 15.53 -5.18
N ALA A 84 20.49 16.80 -5.46
CA ALA A 84 21.52 17.81 -5.70
C ALA A 84 22.46 18.05 -4.50
N THR A 85 22.05 17.64 -3.29
CA THR A 85 22.84 17.71 -2.04
C THR A 85 23.54 16.40 -1.71
N ARG A 86 23.51 15.41 -2.63
CA ARG A 86 24.09 14.08 -2.53
C ARG A 86 23.43 13.17 -1.46
N ARG A 87 22.18 13.47 -1.06
CA ARG A 87 21.40 12.59 -0.17
C ARG A 87 20.59 11.60 -0.99
N ASN A 88 20.48 10.39 -0.51
CA ASN A 88 19.62 9.38 -1.11
C ASN A 88 18.14 9.76 -0.95
N PRO A 89 17.26 9.29 -1.87
CA PRO A 89 15.83 9.42 -1.70
C PRO A 89 15.35 8.78 -0.40
N VAL A 90 14.30 9.34 0.17
CA VAL A 90 13.59 8.79 1.32
C VAL A 90 12.20 8.41 0.86
N ILE A 91 11.77 7.21 1.21
CA ILE A 91 10.38 6.76 1.05
C ILE A 91 9.68 6.83 2.41
N THR A 92 8.46 7.31 2.41
CA THR A 92 7.58 7.25 3.58
C THR A 92 6.62 6.09 3.40
N GLY A 93 6.80 5.04 4.20
CA GLY A 93 5.86 3.92 4.27
C GLY A 93 4.78 4.19 5.31
N VAL A 94 3.52 4.00 4.93
CA VAL A 94 2.38 4.07 5.83
C VAL A 94 1.87 2.66 6.08
N ASN A 95 2.12 2.13 7.27
CA ASN A 95 1.80 0.77 7.64
C ASN A 95 0.38 0.67 8.20
N VAL A 96 -0.29 -0.45 7.93
CA VAL A 96 -1.52 -0.80 8.64
C VAL A 96 -1.20 -1.16 10.08
N VAL A 97 -2.09 -0.82 10.99
CA VAL A 97 -1.93 -1.14 12.43
C VAL A 97 -2.48 -2.51 12.80
N ALA A 98 -3.37 -3.06 11.96
CA ALA A 98 -4.03 -4.34 12.18
C ALA A 98 -4.53 -4.94 10.87
N ASN A 99 -4.66 -6.25 10.85
CA ASN A 99 -5.22 -7.05 9.76
C ASN A 99 -6.48 -7.79 10.22
N PRO A 100 -7.35 -8.25 9.30
CA PRO A 100 -8.43 -9.16 9.65
C PRO A 100 -7.89 -10.47 10.25
N ASN A 101 -8.41 -10.88 11.38
CA ASN A 101 -8.16 -12.23 11.87
C ASN A 101 -9.16 -13.20 11.21
N PHE A 102 -8.78 -13.72 10.05
CA PHE A 102 -9.65 -14.56 9.23
C PHE A 102 -10.10 -15.84 9.94
N GLU A 103 -9.30 -16.39 10.86
CA GLU A 103 -9.63 -17.59 11.62
C GLU A 103 -10.76 -17.28 12.60
N LYS A 104 -10.61 -16.26 13.43
CA LYS A 104 -11.64 -15.85 14.40
C LYS A 104 -12.91 -15.37 13.74
N ILE A 105 -12.80 -14.68 12.57
CA ILE A 105 -13.98 -14.28 11.79
C ILE A 105 -14.75 -15.52 11.30
N ARG A 106 -14.05 -16.56 10.85
CA ARG A 106 -14.68 -17.82 10.44
C ARG A 106 -15.27 -18.58 11.63
N GLU A 107 -14.56 -18.67 12.75
CA GLU A 107 -15.02 -19.36 13.97
C GLU A 107 -16.30 -18.75 14.53
N ASN A 108 -16.47 -17.44 14.46
CA ASN A 108 -17.69 -16.75 14.89
C ASN A 108 -18.83 -16.78 13.84
N GLY A 109 -18.67 -17.55 12.76
CA GLY A 109 -19.67 -17.67 11.70
C GLY A 109 -19.89 -16.40 10.90
N PHE A 110 -18.87 -15.55 10.77
CA PHE A 110 -18.92 -14.25 10.06
C PHE A 110 -19.91 -13.24 10.66
N THR A 111 -20.20 -13.37 11.96
CA THR A 111 -21.14 -12.47 12.67
C THR A 111 -20.48 -11.21 13.18
N GLN A 112 -19.16 -11.25 13.42
CA GLN A 112 -18.37 -10.12 13.89
C GLN A 112 -17.06 -10.01 13.16
N TYR A 113 -16.66 -8.77 12.86
CA TYR A 113 -15.31 -8.48 12.41
C TYR A 113 -14.35 -8.58 13.60
N VAL A 114 -13.28 -9.35 13.44
CA VAL A 114 -12.21 -9.50 14.42
C VAL A 114 -10.90 -9.14 13.73
N TYR A 115 -10.10 -8.30 14.35
CA TYR A 115 -8.78 -7.92 13.86
C TYR A 115 -7.67 -8.55 14.72
N GLU A 116 -6.49 -8.60 14.16
CA GLU A 116 -5.24 -8.87 14.88
C GLU A 116 -4.27 -7.73 14.68
N ALA A 117 -3.51 -7.40 15.71
CA ALA A 117 -2.47 -6.38 15.58
C ALA A 117 -1.44 -6.81 14.54
N TYR A 118 -0.88 -5.84 13.81
CA TYR A 118 0.09 -6.12 12.75
C TYR A 118 1.28 -6.97 13.23
N ILE A 119 1.76 -6.74 14.44
CA ILE A 119 2.85 -7.54 15.02
C ILE A 119 2.51 -9.04 15.14
N GLU A 120 1.24 -9.39 15.32
CA GLU A 120 0.81 -10.80 15.31
C GLU A 120 0.81 -11.37 13.88
N THR A 121 0.48 -10.53 12.90
CA THR A 121 0.63 -10.88 11.49
C THR A 121 2.09 -11.19 11.15
N CYS A 122 3.06 -10.38 11.57
CA CYS A 122 4.48 -10.60 11.33
C CYS A 122 4.98 -11.94 11.92
N LYS A 123 4.48 -12.35 13.08
CA LYS A 123 4.82 -13.66 13.66
C LYS A 123 4.37 -14.83 12.80
N LYS A 124 3.26 -14.68 12.07
CA LYS A 124 2.76 -15.69 11.13
C LYS A 124 3.59 -15.75 9.83
N TYR A 125 4.24 -14.64 9.49
CA TYR A 125 4.99 -14.47 8.24
C TYR A 125 6.42 -13.98 8.51
N PRO A 126 7.33 -14.84 9.00
CA PRO A 126 8.66 -14.43 9.47
C PRO A 126 9.59 -13.87 8.40
N GLN A 127 9.24 -13.98 7.11
CA GLN A 127 10.00 -13.36 6.00
C GLN A 127 9.50 -11.95 5.65
N HIS A 128 8.62 -11.37 6.48
CA HIS A 128 7.94 -10.09 6.28
C HIS A 128 8.07 -9.19 7.52
N ASP A 129 9.10 -9.38 8.32
CA ASP A 129 9.28 -8.72 9.62
C ASP A 129 10.19 -7.49 9.58
N LYS A 130 11.07 -7.37 8.58
CA LYS A 130 12.02 -6.25 8.45
C LYS A 130 11.39 -4.89 8.11
N VAL A 131 10.10 -4.84 7.84
CA VAL A 131 9.39 -3.58 7.59
C VAL A 131 9.39 -2.68 8.84
N HIS A 132 9.66 -3.25 10.00
CA HIS A 132 9.64 -2.54 11.28
C HIS A 132 11.03 -2.19 11.83
N ASP A 133 12.08 -2.69 11.22
CA ASP A 133 13.47 -2.39 11.55
C ASP A 133 13.95 -1.13 10.83
#